data_73fb15f80ac65166879a2ecef72172fd
#
_entry.id   73fb15f80ac65166879a2ecef72172fd
#
_cell.length_a   1.000
_cell.length_b   1.000
_cell.length_c   1.000
_cell.angle_alpha   90.00
_cell.angle_beta   90.00
_cell.angle_gamma   90.00
#
_symmetry.space_group_name_H-M   'P 1'
#
loop_
_entity.id
_entity.type
_entity.pdbx_description
1 polymer ?
#
loop_
_entity_poly.entity_id
_entity_poly.type
_entity_poly.pdbx_seq_one_letter_code
_entity_poly.pdbx_strand_id
1 'polypeptide(L)'
;MFLAIEKKDCQRSDRLLTRRQRDILKWVVESYISYAKPVSSNNICDALKCSSATVRNDMVHLEEQGLLEKAHYASGRIPSEEGYRYYVSHLMKPKDMSSKDMYKLQTIFHNQTLDLSNTIKKSIEIISEITNYTTIVWGKASAINKWKQIEVVPIEAGKILTLVITDKGHIEHKNITLPLDIEPDDIVKTVNLINKLLIGTPINEISEKLEYDVKPVIGRYVKQHEILYNTFYNAFNEFTTNTKPDVYFEGRNNFLKQPEFTNIDKVRKILEKFEDINDITKITNEENGINIYIGKESEITDDVSVVKTNYNIDGELVTIAIVGPKRMEYDRVVSILNYMRDNITDKGGNNNE
;
A
#
# COMPACT_ATOMS: atom_id res chain seq x y z
N MET A 1 18.67 -11.72 6.97
CA MET A 1 17.60 -10.80 6.66
C MET A 1 16.99 -11.23 5.33
N PHE A 2 15.86 -11.91 5.36
CA PHE A 2 15.35 -12.70 4.23
C PHE A 2 14.21 -11.95 3.53
N LEU A 3 14.30 -11.89 2.19
CA LEU A 3 13.14 -11.67 1.34
C LEU A 3 12.15 -12.81 1.61
N ALA A 4 11.02 -12.53 2.24
CA ALA A 4 9.92 -13.47 2.32
C ALA A 4 9.23 -13.50 0.95
N ILE A 5 9.82 -14.21 0.00
CA ILE A 5 9.16 -14.55 -1.24
C ILE A 5 8.45 -15.86 -0.95
N GLU A 6 7.12 -15.82 -0.84
CA GLU A 6 6.36 -17.04 -0.60
C GLU A 6 6.65 -18.11 -1.63
N LYS A 7 7.03 -19.25 -1.12
CA LYS A 7 7.15 -20.51 -1.86
C LYS A 7 5.79 -21.17 -2.12
N LYS A 8 4.76 -20.40 -2.47
CA LYS A 8 3.53 -21.00 -2.99
C LYS A 8 3.77 -21.41 -4.44
N ASP A 9 3.77 -22.70 -4.70
CA ASP A 9 3.92 -23.35 -6.01
C ASP A 9 5.32 -23.43 -6.63
N CYS A 10 6.40 -23.25 -5.89
CA CYS A 10 7.73 -23.59 -6.38
C CYS A 10 7.98 -25.13 -6.50
N GLN A 11 6.95 -25.97 -6.28
CA GLN A 11 7.05 -27.43 -6.47
C GLN A 11 7.14 -27.86 -7.94
N ARG A 12 7.01 -26.93 -8.91
CA ARG A 12 7.16 -27.24 -10.35
C ARG A 12 8.51 -26.89 -10.95
N SER A 13 9.39 -26.20 -10.26
CA SER A 13 10.66 -25.76 -10.87
C SER A 13 11.86 -25.74 -9.92
N ASP A 14 12.17 -26.85 -9.25
CA ASP A 14 13.58 -27.21 -9.06
C ASP A 14 14.20 -27.56 -10.43
N ARG A 15 13.93 -26.72 -11.42
CA ARG A 15 14.57 -26.78 -12.74
C ARG A 15 16.01 -26.37 -12.52
N LEU A 16 16.89 -27.36 -12.50
CA LEU A 16 18.33 -27.16 -12.38
C LEU A 16 18.83 -26.44 -13.65
N LEU A 17 18.58 -25.11 -13.73
CA LEU A 17 19.21 -24.29 -14.75
C LEU A 17 20.72 -24.36 -14.58
N THR A 18 21.43 -24.58 -15.65
CA THR A 18 22.90 -24.46 -15.67
C THR A 18 23.29 -23.02 -15.30
N ARG A 19 24.51 -22.84 -14.82
CA ARG A 19 25.03 -21.49 -14.49
C ARG A 19 24.86 -20.55 -15.69
N ARG A 20 25.20 -21.01 -16.91
CA ARG A 20 25.08 -20.21 -18.12
C ARG A 20 23.63 -19.82 -18.43
N GLN A 21 22.67 -20.73 -18.30
CA GLN A 21 21.25 -20.45 -18.49
C GLN A 21 20.73 -19.41 -17.48
N ARG A 22 21.16 -19.48 -16.23
CA ARG A 22 20.84 -18.45 -15.22
C ARG A 22 21.42 -17.10 -15.60
N ASP A 23 22.66 -17.05 -16.06
CA ASP A 23 23.31 -15.82 -16.48
C ASP A 23 22.61 -15.23 -17.73
N ILE A 24 22.19 -16.06 -18.69
CA ILE A 24 21.42 -15.64 -19.86
C ILE A 24 20.05 -15.09 -19.45
N LEU A 25 19.29 -15.80 -18.60
CA LEU A 25 17.98 -15.35 -18.12
C LEU A 25 18.10 -14.00 -17.39
N LYS A 26 19.07 -13.93 -16.50
CA LYS A 26 19.37 -12.68 -15.78
C LYS A 26 19.63 -11.53 -16.74
N TRP A 27 20.49 -11.76 -17.73
CA TRP A 27 20.84 -10.73 -18.70
C TRP A 27 19.66 -10.30 -19.58
N VAL A 28 18.82 -11.26 -20.00
CA VAL A 28 17.59 -10.97 -20.76
C VAL A 28 16.63 -10.12 -19.92
N VAL A 29 16.40 -10.50 -18.65
CA VAL A 29 15.49 -9.76 -17.77
C VAL A 29 16.00 -8.33 -17.54
N GLU A 30 17.26 -8.17 -17.13
CA GLU A 30 17.85 -6.86 -16.84
C GLU A 30 17.89 -5.94 -18.06
N SER A 31 18.21 -6.50 -19.24
CA SER A 31 18.18 -5.73 -20.49
C SER A 31 16.77 -5.32 -20.90
N TYR A 32 15.80 -6.21 -20.72
CA TYR A 32 14.41 -5.88 -21.04
C TYR A 32 13.80 -4.86 -20.07
N ILE A 33 14.14 -4.94 -18.79
CA ILE A 33 13.79 -3.92 -17.79
C ILE A 33 14.32 -2.54 -18.24
N SER A 34 15.59 -2.47 -18.65
CA SER A 34 16.25 -1.21 -18.99
C SER A 34 15.77 -0.60 -20.31
N TYR A 35 15.56 -1.41 -21.34
CA TYR A 35 15.36 -0.94 -22.71
C TYR A 35 13.98 -1.19 -23.31
N ALA A 36 13.15 -2.04 -22.70
CA ALA A 36 11.84 -2.49 -23.20
C ALA A 36 11.93 -3.06 -24.65
N LYS A 37 13.05 -3.64 -25.03
CA LYS A 37 13.29 -4.20 -26.37
C LYS A 37 13.63 -5.68 -26.29
N PRO A 38 13.09 -6.52 -27.22
CA PRO A 38 13.45 -7.92 -27.29
C PRO A 38 14.96 -8.11 -27.41
N VAL A 39 15.50 -9.10 -26.70
CA VAL A 39 16.93 -9.37 -26.60
C VAL A 39 17.30 -10.47 -27.57
N SER A 40 18.29 -10.20 -28.46
CA SER A 40 18.84 -11.18 -29.39
C SER A 40 20.04 -11.91 -28.79
N SER A 41 20.34 -13.12 -29.27
CA SER A 41 21.54 -13.87 -28.85
C SER A 41 22.84 -13.07 -29.08
N ASN A 42 22.91 -12.24 -30.11
CA ASN A 42 24.08 -11.43 -30.37
C ASN A 42 24.35 -10.38 -29.28
N ASN A 43 23.30 -9.84 -28.67
CA ASN A 43 23.46 -8.88 -27.58
C ASN A 43 24.11 -9.48 -26.30
N ILE A 44 24.10 -10.80 -26.18
CA ILE A 44 24.58 -11.53 -24.97
C ILE A 44 25.98 -12.12 -25.19
N CYS A 45 26.35 -12.40 -26.43
CA CYS A 45 27.59 -13.10 -26.79
C CYS A 45 28.82 -12.49 -26.14
N ASP A 46 28.99 -11.18 -26.29
CA ASP A 46 30.18 -10.45 -25.80
C ASP A 46 30.23 -10.47 -24.25
N ALA A 47 29.09 -10.34 -23.60
CA ALA A 47 28.99 -10.33 -22.13
C ALA A 47 29.33 -11.70 -21.52
N LEU A 48 28.90 -12.79 -22.16
CA LEU A 48 29.11 -14.14 -21.65
C LEU A 48 30.29 -14.88 -22.29
N LYS A 49 30.99 -14.26 -23.26
CA LYS A 49 32.11 -14.86 -24.01
C LYS A 49 31.72 -16.23 -24.62
N CYS A 50 30.52 -16.31 -25.18
CA CYS A 50 29.95 -17.50 -25.80
C CYS A 50 29.59 -17.23 -27.28
N SER A 51 29.54 -18.30 -28.12
CA SER A 51 29.04 -18.14 -29.47
C SER A 51 27.53 -17.82 -29.52
N SER A 52 27.09 -17.05 -30.52
CA SER A 52 25.69 -16.73 -30.72
C SER A 52 24.83 -17.99 -30.90
N ALA A 53 25.34 -19.05 -31.49
CA ALA A 53 24.66 -20.33 -31.61
C ALA A 53 24.42 -21.00 -30.23
N THR A 54 25.42 -20.96 -29.35
CA THR A 54 25.31 -21.50 -28.00
C THR A 54 24.27 -20.73 -27.19
N VAL A 55 24.35 -19.40 -27.20
CA VAL A 55 23.39 -18.53 -26.52
C VAL A 55 21.95 -18.76 -27.03
N ARG A 56 21.81 -18.87 -28.37
CA ARG A 56 20.50 -19.13 -28.99
C ARG A 56 19.90 -20.45 -28.57
N ASN A 57 20.70 -21.54 -28.47
CA ASN A 57 20.22 -22.84 -27.99
C ASN A 57 19.78 -22.76 -26.54
N ASP A 58 20.53 -22.11 -25.67
CA ASP A 58 20.13 -21.91 -24.27
C ASP A 58 18.86 -21.04 -24.16
N MET A 59 18.69 -20.02 -25.00
CA MET A 59 17.44 -19.22 -25.04
C MET A 59 16.25 -20.06 -25.50
N VAL A 60 16.41 -20.98 -26.44
CA VAL A 60 15.35 -21.93 -26.85
C VAL A 60 15.01 -22.84 -25.67
N HIS A 61 16.00 -23.35 -24.96
CA HIS A 61 15.77 -24.17 -23.76
C HIS A 61 15.00 -23.41 -22.66
N LEU A 62 15.35 -22.15 -22.40
CA LEU A 62 14.65 -21.28 -21.46
C LEU A 62 13.21 -20.97 -21.91
N GLU A 63 12.97 -20.86 -23.23
CA GLU A 63 11.63 -20.72 -23.82
C GLU A 63 10.81 -22.00 -23.62
N GLU A 64 11.37 -23.20 -23.89
CA GLU A 64 10.71 -24.50 -23.66
C GLU A 64 10.36 -24.71 -22.20
N GLN A 65 11.16 -24.14 -21.29
CA GLN A 65 10.88 -24.14 -19.85
C GLN A 65 9.86 -23.06 -19.44
N GLY A 66 9.39 -22.23 -20.36
CA GLY A 66 8.43 -21.18 -20.08
C GLY A 66 9.00 -19.97 -19.33
N LEU A 67 10.33 -19.77 -19.31
CA LEU A 67 10.99 -18.63 -18.68
C LEU A 67 11.20 -17.46 -19.63
N LEU A 68 11.23 -17.72 -20.93
CA LEU A 68 11.31 -16.72 -22.00
C LEU A 68 10.19 -16.93 -23.00
N GLU A 69 9.86 -15.85 -23.72
CA GLU A 69 8.86 -15.85 -24.80
C GLU A 69 9.43 -15.22 -26.05
N LYS A 70 8.90 -15.63 -27.21
CA LYS A 70 9.19 -14.95 -28.50
C LYS A 70 8.43 -13.63 -28.56
N ALA A 71 9.13 -12.57 -28.91
CA ALA A 71 8.45 -11.34 -29.26
C ALA A 71 7.76 -11.50 -30.63
N HIS A 72 6.48 -11.14 -30.72
CA HIS A 72 5.61 -11.39 -31.88
C HIS A 72 6.18 -10.95 -33.27
N TYR A 73 7.12 -10.00 -33.30
CA TYR A 73 7.66 -9.42 -34.53
C TYR A 73 9.20 -9.39 -34.61
N ALA A 74 9.90 -10.05 -33.68
CA ALA A 74 11.35 -10.02 -33.65
C ALA A 74 11.97 -11.40 -33.39
N SER A 75 13.20 -11.61 -33.88
CA SER A 75 13.97 -12.82 -33.56
C SER A 75 14.48 -12.91 -32.12
N GLY A 76 14.24 -11.87 -31.29
CA GLY A 76 14.66 -11.77 -29.92
C GLY A 76 13.70 -12.47 -28.93
N ARG A 77 14.12 -12.55 -27.67
CA ARG A 77 13.33 -13.08 -26.56
C ARG A 77 13.02 -11.97 -25.57
N ILE A 78 11.89 -12.14 -24.90
CA ILE A 78 11.45 -11.31 -23.76
C ILE A 78 11.24 -12.22 -22.57
N PRO A 79 11.33 -11.74 -21.32
CA PRO A 79 10.99 -12.53 -20.14
C PRO A 79 9.49 -12.85 -20.12
N SER A 80 9.13 -14.08 -19.79
CA SER A 80 7.77 -14.46 -19.42
C SER A 80 7.47 -14.00 -17.99
N GLU A 81 6.24 -14.16 -17.53
CA GLU A 81 5.86 -13.92 -16.13
C GLU A 81 6.66 -14.84 -15.19
N GLU A 82 6.79 -16.14 -15.53
CA GLU A 82 7.62 -17.09 -14.81
C GLU A 82 9.12 -16.74 -14.85
N GLY A 83 9.60 -16.15 -15.95
CA GLY A 83 10.97 -15.66 -16.07
C GLY A 83 11.27 -14.52 -15.11
N TYR A 84 10.35 -13.54 -14.97
CA TYR A 84 10.47 -12.48 -13.96
C TYR A 84 10.41 -13.06 -12.54
N ARG A 85 9.51 -14.00 -12.28
CA ARG A 85 9.38 -14.67 -10.98
C ARG A 85 10.67 -15.40 -10.60
N TYR A 86 11.21 -16.18 -11.51
CA TYR A 86 12.50 -16.88 -11.29
C TYR A 86 13.63 -15.87 -11.04
N TYR A 87 13.68 -14.78 -11.82
CA TYR A 87 14.68 -13.74 -11.64
C TYR A 87 14.60 -13.12 -10.24
N VAL A 88 13.42 -12.70 -9.80
CA VAL A 88 13.21 -12.06 -8.50
C VAL A 88 13.55 -13.03 -7.35
N SER A 89 13.15 -14.30 -7.47
CA SER A 89 13.33 -15.29 -6.39
C SER A 89 14.76 -15.82 -6.28
N HIS A 90 15.53 -15.89 -7.38
CA HIS A 90 16.78 -16.64 -7.40
C HIS A 90 18.00 -15.84 -7.93
N LEU A 91 17.80 -14.86 -8.79
CA LEU A 91 18.88 -14.20 -9.52
C LEU A 91 19.07 -12.73 -9.13
N MET A 92 18.02 -12.07 -8.68
CA MET A 92 18.05 -10.67 -8.30
C MET A 92 18.89 -10.49 -7.02
N LYS A 93 19.69 -9.45 -7.03
CA LYS A 93 20.35 -8.97 -5.82
C LYS A 93 19.91 -7.53 -5.60
N PRO A 94 19.41 -7.19 -4.40
CA PRO A 94 19.12 -5.79 -4.09
C PRO A 94 20.36 -4.94 -4.36
N LYS A 95 20.19 -3.84 -5.06
CA LYS A 95 21.25 -2.86 -5.27
C LYS A 95 21.21 -1.84 -4.15
N ASP A 96 22.36 -1.34 -3.77
CA ASP A 96 22.41 -0.17 -2.89
C ASP A 96 21.70 1.00 -3.57
N MET A 97 20.96 1.77 -2.79
CA MET A 97 20.31 2.97 -3.31
C MET A 97 21.36 3.95 -3.84
N SER A 98 21.00 4.65 -4.91
CA SER A 98 21.85 5.75 -5.39
C SER A 98 21.97 6.82 -4.30
N SER A 99 23.14 7.44 -4.19
CA SER A 99 23.36 8.55 -3.23
C SER A 99 22.35 9.68 -3.42
N LYS A 100 21.88 9.89 -4.66
CA LYS A 100 20.87 10.89 -5.00
C LYS A 100 19.48 10.53 -4.45
N ASP A 101 19.05 9.28 -4.61
CA ASP A 101 17.76 8.81 -4.11
C ASP A 101 17.76 8.77 -2.59
N MET A 102 18.86 8.30 -1.99
CA MET A 102 19.06 8.28 -0.55
C MET A 102 18.95 9.70 0.03
N TYR A 103 19.66 10.68 -0.55
CA TYR A 103 19.63 12.07 -0.08
C TYR A 103 18.22 12.66 -0.10
N LYS A 104 17.43 12.41 -1.17
CA LYS A 104 16.06 12.89 -1.26
C LYS A 104 15.17 12.35 -0.13
N LEU A 105 15.27 11.08 0.19
CA LEU A 105 14.50 10.46 1.27
C LEU A 105 15.01 10.89 2.65
N GLN A 106 16.33 10.99 2.85
CA GLN A 106 16.92 11.46 4.10
C GLN A 106 16.41 12.85 4.48
N THR A 107 16.29 13.76 3.52
CA THR A 107 15.80 15.12 3.76
C THR A 107 14.43 15.12 4.43
N ILE A 108 13.58 14.13 4.15
CA ILE A 108 12.25 14.01 4.77
C ILE A 108 12.33 13.36 6.14
N PHE A 109 13.09 12.27 6.27
CA PHE A 109 13.19 11.55 7.54
C PHE A 109 13.89 12.38 8.64
N HIS A 110 14.87 13.22 8.29
CA HIS A 110 15.52 14.12 9.24
C HIS A 110 14.75 15.42 9.52
N ASN A 111 13.64 15.65 8.84
CA ASN A 111 12.82 16.83 9.11
C ASN A 111 12.01 16.63 10.41
N GLN A 112 12.46 17.28 11.49
CA GLN A 112 11.81 17.19 12.81
C GLN A 112 10.46 17.93 12.89
N THR A 113 10.13 18.78 11.92
CA THR A 113 8.86 19.52 11.90
C THR A 113 7.72 18.71 11.30
N LEU A 114 8.00 17.58 10.68
CA LEU A 114 7.00 16.71 10.10
C LEU A 114 6.57 15.65 11.13
N ASP A 115 5.26 15.55 11.33
CA ASP A 115 4.69 14.37 11.97
C ASP A 115 4.85 13.12 11.10
N LEU A 116 4.58 11.96 11.68
CA LEU A 116 4.78 10.68 11.01
C LEU A 116 3.91 10.53 9.76
N SER A 117 2.64 10.96 9.82
CA SER A 117 1.71 10.90 8.69
C SER A 117 2.19 11.74 7.50
N ASN A 118 2.62 12.96 7.76
CA ASN A 118 3.18 13.84 6.73
C ASN A 118 4.53 13.34 6.20
N THR A 119 5.35 12.71 7.06
CA THR A 119 6.59 12.04 6.64
C THR A 119 6.29 10.94 5.64
N ILE A 120 5.31 10.07 5.90
CA ILE A 120 4.91 8.99 5.00
C ILE A 120 4.39 9.56 3.68
N LYS A 121 3.46 10.52 3.71
CA LYS A 121 2.91 11.16 2.49
C LYS A 121 4.00 11.75 1.61
N LYS A 122 4.93 12.51 2.16
CA LYS A 122 6.05 13.08 1.40
C LYS A 122 7.03 12.01 0.91
N SER A 123 7.20 10.93 1.66
CA SER A 123 8.07 9.83 1.22
C SER A 123 7.50 9.11 -0.01
N ILE A 124 6.18 8.83 -0.06
CA ILE A 124 5.57 8.20 -1.23
C ILE A 124 5.57 9.12 -2.46
N GLU A 125 5.46 10.45 -2.26
CA GLU A 125 5.63 11.44 -3.33
C GLU A 125 7.01 11.33 -3.97
N ILE A 126 8.06 11.33 -3.15
CA ILE A 126 9.44 11.17 -3.64
C ILE A 126 9.66 9.80 -4.28
N ILE A 127 9.16 8.72 -3.68
CA ILE A 127 9.29 7.38 -4.26
C ILE A 127 8.66 7.33 -5.64
N SER A 128 7.46 7.89 -5.79
CA SER A 128 6.79 7.98 -7.07
C SER A 128 7.57 8.81 -8.09
N GLU A 129 8.18 9.92 -7.66
CA GLU A 129 9.03 10.76 -8.51
C GLU A 129 10.29 10.03 -8.99
N ILE A 130 11.03 9.38 -8.08
CA ILE A 130 12.30 8.74 -8.41
C ILE A 130 12.14 7.43 -9.19
N THR A 131 11.05 6.69 -8.98
CA THR A 131 10.77 5.42 -9.66
C THR A 131 9.99 5.59 -10.95
N ASN A 132 9.24 6.69 -11.10
CA ASN A 132 8.21 6.87 -12.13
C ASN A 132 7.13 5.78 -12.11
N TYR A 133 6.84 5.21 -10.92
CA TYR A 133 5.76 4.26 -10.69
C TYR A 133 4.68 4.89 -9.82
N THR A 134 3.50 4.26 -9.78
CA THR A 134 2.46 4.65 -8.84
C THR A 134 2.79 4.11 -7.47
N THR A 135 2.79 4.96 -6.46
CA THR A 135 2.99 4.57 -5.08
C THR A 135 1.69 4.73 -4.32
N ILE A 136 1.32 3.71 -3.57
CA ILE A 136 0.08 3.65 -2.80
C ILE A 136 0.43 3.39 -1.35
N VAL A 137 -0.20 4.12 -0.46
CA VAL A 137 -0.12 3.87 0.98
C VAL A 137 -1.53 3.68 1.51
N TRP A 138 -1.72 2.65 2.32
CA TRP A 138 -2.95 2.46 3.08
C TRP A 138 -2.63 1.87 4.45
N GLY A 139 -3.47 2.23 5.43
CA GLY A 139 -3.40 1.69 6.77
C GLY A 139 -4.81 1.39 7.25
N LYS A 140 -4.94 0.51 8.23
CA LYS A 140 -6.17 0.48 9.00
C LYS A 140 -6.15 1.75 9.84
N ALA A 141 -6.80 2.79 9.33
CA ALA A 141 -7.09 3.93 10.16
C ALA A 141 -7.83 3.40 11.39
N SER A 142 -7.28 3.68 12.55
CA SER A 142 -8.00 3.79 13.82
C SER A 142 -8.57 2.55 14.53
N ALA A 143 -8.37 1.31 14.10
CA ALA A 143 -8.85 0.20 14.95
C ALA A 143 -8.19 0.21 16.35
N ILE A 144 -7.01 0.82 16.48
CA ILE A 144 -6.22 0.94 17.72
C ILE A 144 -6.37 2.33 18.36
N ASN A 145 -6.82 3.35 17.58
CA ASN A 145 -7.06 4.68 18.12
C ASN A 145 -8.11 4.60 19.22
N LYS A 146 -7.86 5.30 20.33
CA LYS A 146 -8.77 5.34 21.46
C LYS A 146 -9.57 6.65 21.45
N TRP A 147 -10.81 6.54 21.85
CA TRP A 147 -11.65 7.70 22.08
C TRP A 147 -11.02 8.63 23.11
N LYS A 148 -10.81 9.89 22.72
CA LYS A 148 -10.34 10.93 23.63
C LYS A 148 -11.50 11.80 24.07
N GLN A 149 -12.21 12.38 23.12
CA GLN A 149 -13.38 13.20 23.40
C GLN A 149 -14.24 13.43 22.16
N ILE A 150 -15.50 13.80 22.40
CA ILE A 150 -16.38 14.40 21.42
C ILE A 150 -16.66 15.84 21.81
N GLU A 151 -16.70 16.72 20.81
CA GLU A 151 -17.16 18.09 20.94
C GLU A 151 -18.32 18.34 20.00
N VAL A 152 -19.21 19.24 20.41
CA VAL A 152 -20.38 19.64 19.63
C VAL A 152 -20.38 21.14 19.47
N VAL A 153 -20.44 21.58 18.23
CA VAL A 153 -20.50 23.00 17.87
C VAL A 153 -21.87 23.27 17.22
N PRO A 154 -22.70 24.13 17.80
CA PRO A 154 -23.96 24.53 17.17
C PRO A 154 -23.68 25.34 15.90
N ILE A 155 -24.34 24.97 14.78
CA ILE A 155 -24.24 25.70 13.52
C ILE A 155 -25.46 26.61 13.32
N GLU A 156 -26.65 26.02 13.44
CA GLU A 156 -27.94 26.71 13.34
C GLU A 156 -29.00 25.94 14.16
N ALA A 157 -30.21 26.50 14.25
CA ALA A 157 -31.29 25.82 14.99
C ALA A 157 -31.51 24.38 14.50
N GLY A 158 -31.37 23.43 15.40
CA GLY A 158 -31.49 21.99 15.11
C GLY A 158 -30.33 21.37 14.32
N LYS A 159 -29.24 22.09 14.05
CA LYS A 159 -28.05 21.54 13.39
C LYS A 159 -26.78 21.74 14.23
N ILE A 160 -26.08 20.68 14.45
CA ILE A 160 -24.83 20.65 15.19
C ILE A 160 -23.72 19.99 14.35
N LEU A 161 -22.50 20.50 14.51
CA LEU A 161 -21.29 19.82 14.06
C LEU A 161 -20.72 19.04 15.23
N THR A 162 -20.57 17.75 15.05
CA THR A 162 -19.86 16.86 15.98
C THR A 162 -18.44 16.65 15.55
N LEU A 163 -17.49 16.78 16.49
CA LEU A 163 -16.07 16.50 16.30
C LEU A 163 -15.69 15.35 17.22
N VAL A 164 -15.30 14.22 16.66
CA VAL A 164 -14.76 13.08 17.42
C VAL A 164 -13.24 13.16 17.36
N ILE A 165 -12.59 13.19 18.51
CA ILE A 165 -11.14 13.34 18.65
C ILE A 165 -10.59 12.05 19.27
N THR A 166 -9.56 11.49 18.66
CA THR A 166 -8.85 10.31 19.19
C THR A 166 -7.59 10.70 19.95
N ASP A 167 -7.02 9.76 20.68
CA ASP A 167 -5.78 9.92 21.46
C ASP A 167 -4.57 10.24 20.56
N LYS A 168 -4.59 9.82 19.29
CA LYS A 168 -3.56 10.12 18.29
C LYS A 168 -3.80 11.44 17.54
N GLY A 169 -4.82 12.21 17.93
CA GLY A 169 -5.14 13.50 17.31
C GLY A 169 -5.89 13.40 15.98
N HIS A 170 -6.36 12.22 15.60
CA HIS A 170 -7.27 12.09 14.46
C HIS A 170 -8.61 12.74 14.80
N ILE A 171 -9.15 13.53 13.87
CA ILE A 171 -10.41 14.26 14.05
C ILE A 171 -11.35 13.88 12.92
N GLU A 172 -12.48 13.30 13.31
CA GLU A 172 -13.60 13.10 12.38
C GLU A 172 -14.71 14.09 12.71
N HIS A 173 -15.43 14.53 11.69
CA HIS A 173 -16.54 15.45 11.88
C HIS A 173 -17.80 14.99 11.16
N LYS A 174 -18.93 15.28 11.76
CA LYS A 174 -20.24 14.99 11.17
C LYS A 174 -21.25 16.07 11.50
N ASN A 175 -22.02 16.49 10.49
CA ASN A 175 -23.17 17.34 10.68
C ASN A 175 -24.36 16.46 11.12
N ILE A 176 -24.95 16.79 12.25
CA ILE A 176 -26.11 16.11 12.81
C ILE A 176 -27.28 17.07 12.82
N THR A 177 -28.44 16.61 12.36
CA THR A 177 -29.69 17.32 12.47
C THR A 177 -30.51 16.75 13.63
N LEU A 178 -30.89 17.62 14.57
CA LEU A 178 -31.69 17.31 15.73
C LEU A 178 -33.06 17.95 15.58
N PRO A 179 -34.11 17.36 16.17
CA PRO A 179 -35.41 18.03 16.33
C PRO A 179 -35.27 19.35 17.09
N LEU A 180 -36.10 20.34 16.73
CA LEU A 180 -36.01 21.70 17.30
C LEU A 180 -36.49 21.78 18.76
N ASP A 181 -37.17 20.76 19.26
CA ASP A 181 -37.67 20.66 20.62
C ASP A 181 -36.67 20.07 21.62
N ILE A 182 -35.44 19.73 21.15
CA ILE A 182 -34.38 19.27 22.04
C ILE A 182 -33.74 20.44 22.77
N GLU A 183 -33.72 20.36 24.06
CA GLU A 183 -33.09 21.37 24.91
C GLU A 183 -31.54 21.31 24.75
N PRO A 184 -30.84 22.45 24.58
CA PRO A 184 -29.37 22.49 24.52
C PRO A 184 -28.68 21.82 25.70
N ASP A 185 -29.26 21.93 26.90
CA ASP A 185 -28.75 21.29 28.12
C ASP A 185 -28.74 19.76 28.03
N ASP A 186 -29.71 19.16 27.35
CA ASP A 186 -29.77 17.71 27.20
C ASP A 186 -28.71 17.23 26.16
N ILE A 187 -28.37 18.03 25.17
CA ILE A 187 -27.25 17.77 24.26
C ILE A 187 -25.92 17.78 25.05
N VAL A 188 -25.70 18.82 25.86
CA VAL A 188 -24.48 18.96 26.68
C VAL A 188 -24.36 17.81 27.68
N LYS A 189 -25.43 17.42 28.36
CA LYS A 189 -25.44 16.29 29.29
C LYS A 189 -25.12 14.98 28.58
N THR A 190 -25.70 14.76 27.39
CA THR A 190 -25.45 13.56 26.57
C THR A 190 -23.97 13.49 26.15
N VAL A 191 -23.42 14.55 25.65
CA VAL A 191 -22.01 14.65 25.23
C VAL A 191 -21.07 14.38 26.41
N ASN A 192 -21.33 14.97 27.56
CA ASN A 192 -20.56 14.75 28.79
C ASN A 192 -20.59 13.29 29.26
N LEU A 193 -21.75 12.65 29.18
CA LEU A 193 -21.91 11.24 29.51
C LEU A 193 -21.16 10.34 28.56
N ILE A 194 -21.27 10.59 27.24
CA ILE A 194 -20.53 9.88 26.21
C ILE A 194 -19.02 10.01 26.45
N ASN A 195 -18.53 11.23 26.66
CA ASN A 195 -17.11 11.47 26.94
C ASN A 195 -16.62 10.70 28.16
N LYS A 196 -17.39 10.75 29.26
CA LYS A 196 -17.02 10.07 30.50
C LYS A 196 -16.96 8.54 30.37
N LEU A 197 -17.86 7.97 29.58
CA LEU A 197 -18.01 6.51 29.46
C LEU A 197 -17.11 5.91 28.36
N LEU A 198 -16.79 6.68 27.32
CA LEU A 198 -16.02 6.19 26.18
C LEU A 198 -14.54 6.55 26.21
N ILE A 199 -14.09 7.43 27.11
CA ILE A 199 -12.67 7.81 27.15
C ILE A 199 -11.76 6.58 27.26
N GLY A 200 -10.74 6.50 26.40
CA GLY A 200 -9.78 5.39 26.34
C GLY A 200 -10.32 4.11 25.68
N THR A 201 -11.57 4.12 25.17
CA THR A 201 -12.13 2.98 24.45
C THR A 201 -11.56 2.92 23.02
N PRO A 202 -11.08 1.74 22.57
CA PRO A 202 -10.72 1.55 21.17
C PRO A 202 -11.90 1.84 20.23
N ILE A 203 -11.63 2.46 19.08
CA ILE A 203 -12.67 2.90 18.14
C ILE A 203 -13.54 1.72 17.66
N ASN A 204 -12.95 0.56 17.44
CA ASN A 204 -13.67 -0.65 17.04
C ASN A 204 -14.63 -1.22 18.11
N GLU A 205 -14.48 -0.83 19.37
CA GLU A 205 -15.34 -1.27 20.48
C GLU A 205 -16.44 -0.25 20.83
N ILE A 206 -16.42 0.93 20.18
CA ILE A 206 -17.35 2.03 20.53
C ILE A 206 -18.80 1.65 20.31
N SER A 207 -19.14 1.00 19.19
CA SER A 207 -20.53 0.61 18.91
C SER A 207 -21.09 -0.32 19.97
N GLU A 208 -20.29 -1.26 20.46
CA GLU A 208 -20.67 -2.19 21.52
C GLU A 208 -20.85 -1.45 22.86
N LYS A 209 -19.89 -0.61 23.23
CA LYS A 209 -19.99 0.20 24.46
C LYS A 209 -21.13 1.21 24.43
N LEU A 210 -21.42 1.81 23.28
CA LEU A 210 -22.58 2.69 23.13
C LEU A 210 -23.89 1.94 23.45
N GLU A 211 -24.04 0.72 22.93
CA GLU A 211 -25.24 -0.08 23.13
C GLU A 211 -25.39 -0.57 24.59
N TYR A 212 -24.32 -1.11 25.19
CA TYR A 212 -24.40 -1.78 26.49
C TYR A 212 -24.09 -0.88 27.69
N ASP A 213 -23.19 0.09 27.55
CA ASP A 213 -22.74 0.92 28.67
C ASP A 213 -23.39 2.32 28.65
N VAL A 214 -23.48 2.96 27.48
CA VAL A 214 -23.89 4.36 27.33
C VAL A 214 -25.41 4.50 27.31
N LYS A 215 -26.10 3.69 26.50
CA LYS A 215 -27.56 3.73 26.36
C LYS A 215 -28.35 3.64 27.67
N PRO A 216 -28.04 2.69 28.58
CA PRO A 216 -28.75 2.59 29.87
C PRO A 216 -28.51 3.79 30.77
N VAL A 217 -27.35 4.44 30.66
CA VAL A 217 -26.99 5.61 31.46
C VAL A 217 -27.70 6.85 30.96
N ILE A 218 -27.65 7.10 29.62
CA ILE A 218 -28.34 8.25 29.01
C ILE A 218 -29.83 8.19 29.34
N GLY A 219 -30.47 7.01 29.30
CA GLY A 219 -31.88 6.82 29.62
C GLY A 219 -32.30 7.22 31.02
N ARG A 220 -31.35 7.30 31.98
CA ARG A 220 -31.63 7.72 33.36
C ARG A 220 -31.52 9.22 33.57
N TYR A 221 -30.75 9.92 32.77
CA TYR A 221 -30.36 11.32 33.02
C TYR A 221 -30.88 12.32 31.99
N VAL A 222 -31.37 11.88 30.84
CA VAL A 222 -31.77 12.73 29.70
C VAL A 222 -33.24 12.46 29.38
N LYS A 223 -34.06 13.51 29.30
CA LYS A 223 -35.50 13.36 29.00
C LYS A 223 -35.81 12.82 27.62
N GLN A 224 -35.12 13.32 26.60
CA GLN A 224 -35.28 12.90 25.20
C GLN A 224 -34.15 11.92 24.77
N HIS A 225 -33.85 11.00 25.68
CA HIS A 225 -32.70 10.09 25.55
C HIS A 225 -32.73 9.21 24.29
N GLU A 226 -33.89 8.72 23.87
CA GLU A 226 -33.96 7.84 22.69
C GLU A 226 -33.55 8.56 21.40
N ILE A 227 -34.02 9.79 21.21
CA ILE A 227 -33.72 10.57 20.01
C ILE A 227 -32.24 10.94 20.01
N LEU A 228 -31.74 11.47 21.12
CA LEU A 228 -30.32 11.85 21.23
C LEU A 228 -29.41 10.63 21.11
N TYR A 229 -29.72 9.52 21.81
CA TYR A 229 -28.96 8.29 21.71
C TYR A 229 -28.92 7.76 20.26
N ASN A 230 -30.07 7.59 19.62
CA ASN A 230 -30.14 7.06 18.26
C ASN A 230 -29.39 7.96 17.26
N THR A 231 -29.48 9.26 17.44
CA THR A 231 -28.81 10.22 16.56
C THR A 231 -27.29 10.12 16.71
N PHE A 232 -26.78 10.10 17.93
CA PHE A 232 -25.34 9.93 18.16
C PHE A 232 -24.86 8.52 17.79
N TYR A 233 -25.63 7.48 18.12
CA TYR A 233 -25.31 6.10 17.77
C TYR A 233 -25.16 5.92 16.25
N ASN A 234 -26.13 6.42 15.47
CA ASN A 234 -26.05 6.34 14.02
C ASN A 234 -24.84 7.12 13.46
N ALA A 235 -24.57 8.31 14.02
CA ALA A 235 -23.41 9.09 13.63
C ALA A 235 -22.10 8.34 13.90
N PHE A 236 -21.99 7.67 15.04
CA PHE A 236 -20.78 6.93 15.44
C PHE A 236 -20.68 5.56 14.81
N ASN A 237 -21.80 4.86 14.59
CA ASN A 237 -21.79 3.58 13.92
C ASN A 237 -21.30 3.71 12.46
N GLU A 238 -21.67 4.77 11.77
CA GLU A 238 -21.08 5.09 10.47
C GLU A 238 -19.58 5.38 10.58
N PHE A 239 -19.14 6.05 11.64
CA PHE A 239 -17.72 6.31 11.90
C PHE A 239 -16.95 5.00 12.15
N THR A 240 -17.50 4.05 12.91
CA THR A 240 -16.88 2.76 13.23
C THR A 240 -16.96 1.76 12.06
N THR A 241 -18.03 1.81 11.26
CA THR A 241 -18.23 0.93 10.09
C THR A 241 -17.56 1.45 8.83
N ASN A 242 -17.45 2.77 8.67
CA ASN A 242 -16.77 3.43 7.55
C ASN A 242 -15.25 3.56 7.78
N THR A 243 -14.65 2.71 8.59
CA THR A 243 -13.19 2.57 8.65
C THR A 243 -12.66 1.97 7.34
N LYS A 244 -12.99 2.65 6.21
CA LYS A 244 -12.23 2.45 4.99
C LYS A 244 -10.80 2.86 5.32
N PRO A 245 -9.82 2.03 4.99
CA PRO A 245 -8.44 2.44 5.17
C PRO A 245 -8.23 3.75 4.42
N ASP A 246 -7.59 4.72 5.07
CA ASP A 246 -7.11 5.91 4.37
C ASP A 246 -6.14 5.46 3.29
N VAL A 247 -6.49 5.71 2.03
CA VAL A 247 -5.64 5.32 0.90
C VAL A 247 -5.13 6.58 0.22
N TYR A 248 -3.82 6.73 0.19
CA TYR A 248 -3.14 7.80 -0.51
C TYR A 248 -2.43 7.26 -1.74
N PHE A 249 -2.56 7.99 -2.83
CA PHE A 249 -1.95 7.65 -4.12
C PHE A 249 -1.06 8.77 -4.60
N GLU A 250 0.14 8.41 -5.03
CA GLU A 250 1.02 9.31 -5.75
C GLU A 250 1.42 8.73 -7.11
N GLY A 251 1.53 9.60 -8.11
CA GLY A 251 1.94 9.21 -9.44
C GLY A 251 0.94 8.36 -10.22
N ARG A 252 -0.38 8.50 -10.00
CA ARG A 252 -1.41 7.76 -10.75
C ARG A 252 -1.20 7.82 -12.27
N ASN A 253 -0.73 8.96 -12.78
CA ASN A 253 -0.49 9.17 -14.20
C ASN A 253 0.85 8.58 -14.69
N ASN A 254 1.68 8.01 -13.83
CA ASN A 254 2.97 7.46 -14.24
C ASN A 254 2.82 6.25 -15.19
N PHE A 255 1.68 5.55 -15.14
CA PHE A 255 1.38 4.52 -16.12
C PHE A 255 1.38 5.04 -17.55
N LEU A 256 0.90 6.27 -17.78
CA LEU A 256 0.88 6.89 -19.12
C LEU A 256 2.27 7.14 -19.69
N LYS A 257 3.30 7.16 -18.85
CA LYS A 257 4.70 7.32 -19.27
C LYS A 257 5.37 5.99 -19.68
N GLN A 258 4.72 4.87 -19.37
CA GLN A 258 5.28 3.55 -19.64
C GLN A 258 4.85 3.05 -21.03
N PRO A 259 5.78 2.56 -21.86
CA PRO A 259 5.48 2.15 -23.23
C PRO A 259 4.49 0.98 -23.35
N GLU A 260 4.30 0.19 -22.31
CA GLU A 260 3.33 -0.91 -22.26
C GLU A 260 1.88 -0.42 -22.22
N PHE A 261 1.65 0.78 -21.71
CA PHE A 261 0.30 1.32 -21.45
C PHE A 261 -0.11 2.36 -22.50
N THR A 262 0.20 2.11 -23.76
CA THR A 262 -0.26 2.94 -24.91
C THR A 262 -1.73 2.69 -25.25
N ASN A 263 -2.29 1.55 -24.84
CA ASN A 263 -3.70 1.22 -25.06
C ASN A 263 -4.57 1.82 -23.97
N ILE A 264 -5.49 2.71 -24.36
CA ILE A 264 -6.40 3.44 -23.48
C ILE A 264 -7.28 2.49 -22.65
N ASP A 265 -7.74 1.36 -23.22
CA ASP A 265 -8.56 0.41 -22.50
C ASP A 265 -7.80 -0.31 -21.38
N LYS A 266 -6.51 -0.57 -21.56
CA LYS A 266 -5.65 -1.11 -20.49
C LYS A 266 -5.47 -0.10 -19.36
N VAL A 267 -5.21 1.16 -19.71
CA VAL A 267 -5.05 2.24 -18.73
C VAL A 267 -6.35 2.44 -17.95
N ARG A 268 -7.50 2.45 -18.64
CA ARG A 268 -8.81 2.57 -17.98
C ARG A 268 -9.02 1.48 -16.95
N LYS A 269 -8.78 0.21 -17.29
CA LYS A 269 -8.92 -0.92 -16.35
C LYS A 269 -8.03 -0.78 -15.11
N ILE A 270 -6.81 -0.26 -15.27
CA ILE A 270 -5.91 -0.02 -14.13
C ILE A 270 -6.47 1.10 -13.24
N LEU A 271 -6.96 2.19 -13.82
CA LEU A 271 -7.53 3.31 -13.08
C LEU A 271 -8.83 2.92 -12.36
N GLU A 272 -9.71 2.14 -13.02
CA GLU A 272 -10.92 1.59 -12.40
C GLU A 272 -10.58 0.73 -11.17
N LYS A 273 -9.52 -0.09 -11.25
CA LYS A 273 -9.03 -0.86 -10.11
C LYS A 273 -8.49 0.01 -8.97
N PHE A 274 -7.90 1.16 -9.29
CA PHE A 274 -7.46 2.12 -8.26
C PHE A 274 -8.61 2.90 -7.60
N GLU A 275 -9.77 2.96 -8.22
CA GLU A 275 -10.97 3.54 -7.63
C GLU A 275 -11.62 2.60 -6.63
N ASP A 276 -11.48 1.29 -6.81
CA ASP A 276 -11.97 0.30 -5.84
C ASP A 276 -10.93 -0.01 -4.77
N ILE A 277 -11.04 0.70 -3.66
CA ILE A 277 -10.16 0.54 -2.49
C ILE A 277 -10.16 -0.92 -1.99
N ASN A 278 -11.30 -1.63 -2.10
CA ASN A 278 -11.39 -3.01 -1.64
C ASN A 278 -10.52 -3.94 -2.48
N ASP A 279 -10.41 -3.72 -3.78
CA ASP A 279 -9.56 -4.53 -4.64
C ASP A 279 -8.08 -4.33 -4.31
N ILE A 280 -7.66 -3.11 -3.97
CA ILE A 280 -6.26 -2.80 -3.61
C ILE A 280 -5.90 -3.38 -2.24
N THR A 281 -6.80 -3.29 -1.28
CA THR A 281 -6.56 -3.76 0.10
C THR A 281 -6.68 -5.29 0.22
N LYS A 282 -7.36 -5.94 -0.71
CA LYS A 282 -7.47 -7.41 -0.80
C LYS A 282 -6.19 -8.09 -1.30
N ILE A 283 -5.28 -7.36 -1.96
CA ILE A 283 -3.98 -7.91 -2.30
C ILE A 283 -3.38 -8.41 -0.99
N THR A 284 -3.48 -9.71 -0.77
CA THR A 284 -3.43 -10.41 0.50
C THR A 284 -2.32 -9.93 1.44
N ASN A 285 -2.67 -9.78 2.72
CA ASN A 285 -1.73 -9.51 3.80
C ASN A 285 -1.00 -10.83 4.13
N GLU A 286 0.09 -11.09 3.46
CA GLU A 286 0.96 -12.21 3.79
C GLU A 286 2.28 -11.66 4.31
N GLU A 287 2.72 -12.24 5.39
CA GLU A 287 4.01 -12.17 6.08
C GLU A 287 4.77 -10.83 6.22
N ASN A 288 5.52 -10.75 7.30
CA ASN A 288 6.50 -9.69 7.56
C ASN A 288 7.60 -9.70 6.49
N GLY A 289 7.63 -8.69 5.63
CA GLY A 289 8.65 -8.56 4.60
C GLY A 289 8.18 -7.83 3.35
N ILE A 290 9.01 -7.85 2.31
CA ILE A 290 8.66 -7.31 1.00
C ILE A 290 8.07 -8.43 0.14
N ASN A 291 6.85 -8.23 -0.32
CA ASN A 291 6.11 -9.15 -1.19
C ASN A 291 6.06 -8.60 -2.61
N ILE A 292 6.29 -9.46 -3.59
CA ILE A 292 6.33 -9.10 -5.01
C ILE A 292 5.32 -9.95 -5.77
N TYR A 293 4.34 -9.29 -6.39
CA TYR A 293 3.27 -9.90 -7.18
C TYR A 293 3.45 -9.50 -8.64
N ILE A 294 3.54 -10.47 -9.54
CA ILE A 294 3.89 -10.25 -10.94
C ILE A 294 2.71 -10.69 -11.83
N GLY A 295 2.27 -9.81 -12.73
CA GLY A 295 1.24 -10.12 -13.69
C GLY A 295 -0.09 -10.50 -13.03
N LYS A 296 -0.59 -11.69 -13.29
CA LYS A 296 -1.88 -12.19 -12.75
C LYS A 296 -1.97 -12.16 -11.23
N GLU A 297 -0.87 -12.35 -10.54
CA GLU A 297 -0.84 -12.31 -9.06
C GLU A 297 -1.07 -10.91 -8.51
N SER A 298 -0.87 -9.87 -9.30
CA SER A 298 -1.11 -8.50 -8.88
C SER A 298 -2.60 -8.21 -8.62
N GLU A 299 -3.50 -9.05 -9.15
CA GLU A 299 -4.97 -8.88 -9.13
C GLU A 299 -5.46 -7.57 -9.77
N ILE A 300 -4.53 -6.77 -10.30
CA ILE A 300 -4.84 -5.52 -11.02
C ILE A 300 -5.04 -5.84 -12.50
N THR A 301 -3.97 -6.19 -13.22
CA THR A 301 -3.98 -6.68 -14.60
C THR A 301 -2.73 -7.52 -14.88
N ASP A 302 -2.78 -8.35 -15.93
CA ASP A 302 -1.65 -9.21 -16.33
C ASP A 302 -0.38 -8.44 -16.71
N ASP A 303 -0.47 -7.15 -17.01
CA ASP A 303 0.67 -6.32 -17.43
C ASP A 303 1.34 -5.55 -16.27
N VAL A 304 0.79 -5.68 -15.06
CA VAL A 304 1.20 -4.91 -13.88
C VAL A 304 1.92 -5.81 -12.87
N SER A 305 2.86 -5.23 -12.15
CA SER A 305 3.44 -5.82 -10.93
C SER A 305 3.25 -4.91 -9.74
N VAL A 306 3.12 -5.51 -8.57
CA VAL A 306 3.00 -4.83 -7.28
C VAL A 306 4.10 -5.30 -6.35
N VAL A 307 4.83 -4.36 -5.79
CA VAL A 307 5.82 -4.62 -4.72
C VAL A 307 5.33 -3.91 -3.48
N LYS A 308 5.02 -4.64 -2.42
CA LYS A 308 4.48 -4.07 -1.18
C LYS A 308 5.20 -4.57 0.06
N THR A 309 5.10 -3.80 1.12
CA THR A 309 5.56 -4.17 2.45
C THR A 309 4.69 -3.52 3.51
N ASN A 310 4.63 -4.16 4.66
CA ASN A 310 3.91 -3.69 5.82
C ASN A 310 4.89 -3.10 6.84
N TYR A 311 4.48 -2.00 7.45
CA TYR A 311 5.19 -1.34 8.53
C TYR A 311 4.29 -1.29 9.75
N ASN A 312 4.84 -1.55 10.92
CA ASN A 312 4.14 -1.28 12.17
C ASN A 312 4.59 0.11 12.66
N ILE A 313 3.67 1.04 12.72
CA ILE A 313 3.91 2.43 13.08
C ILE A 313 3.00 2.77 14.26
N ASP A 314 3.59 2.97 15.44
CA ASP A 314 2.85 3.25 16.69
C ASP A 314 1.74 2.22 17.00
N GLY A 315 1.95 0.97 16.62
CA GLY A 315 0.97 -0.11 16.77
C GLY A 315 -0.03 -0.22 15.62
N GLU A 316 0.01 0.66 14.63
CA GLU A 316 -0.82 0.60 13.43
C GLU A 316 -0.09 -0.06 12.25
N LEU A 317 -0.80 -0.94 11.55
CA LEU A 317 -0.27 -1.58 10.36
C LEU A 317 -0.50 -0.69 9.13
N VAL A 318 0.57 -0.14 8.58
CA VAL A 318 0.57 0.65 7.35
C VAL A 318 1.21 -0.14 6.22
N THR A 319 0.54 -0.23 5.09
CA THR A 319 1.08 -0.89 3.90
C THR A 319 1.51 0.15 2.87
N ILE A 320 2.69 0.01 2.34
CA ILE A 320 3.18 0.78 1.19
C ILE A 320 3.35 -0.17 0.01
N ALA A 321 2.75 0.17 -1.12
CA ALA A 321 2.86 -0.57 -2.36
C ALA A 321 3.36 0.32 -3.49
N ILE A 322 4.24 -0.23 -4.33
CA ILE A 322 4.70 0.37 -5.57
C ILE A 322 4.16 -0.45 -6.71
N VAL A 323 3.42 0.20 -7.60
CA VAL A 323 2.71 -0.44 -8.71
C VAL A 323 3.27 0.07 -10.03
N GLY A 324 3.73 -0.83 -10.87
CA GLY A 324 4.34 -0.51 -12.16
C GLY A 324 4.19 -1.64 -13.18
N PRO A 325 4.80 -1.52 -14.37
CA PRO A 325 4.78 -2.56 -15.39
C PRO A 325 5.55 -3.80 -14.93
N LYS A 326 5.27 -4.98 -15.52
CA LYS A 326 6.02 -6.22 -15.22
C LYS A 326 7.54 -6.08 -15.33
N ARG A 327 8.02 -5.16 -16.16
CA ARG A 327 9.46 -4.86 -16.31
C ARG A 327 9.97 -3.79 -15.34
N MET A 328 9.37 -3.64 -14.16
CA MET A 328 9.89 -2.66 -13.19
C MET A 328 11.29 -3.02 -12.67
N GLU A 329 12.01 -2.02 -12.18
CA GLU A 329 13.32 -2.18 -11.53
C GLU A 329 13.15 -2.75 -10.12
N TYR A 330 12.86 -4.06 -10.02
CA TYR A 330 12.56 -4.73 -8.74
C TYR A 330 13.65 -4.55 -7.69
N ASP A 331 14.91 -4.65 -8.09
CA ASP A 331 16.07 -4.48 -7.20
C ASP A 331 16.11 -3.08 -6.55
N ARG A 332 15.82 -2.04 -7.33
CA ARG A 332 15.73 -0.66 -6.87
C ARG A 332 14.53 -0.43 -5.96
N VAL A 333 13.37 -0.93 -6.36
CA VAL A 333 12.13 -0.82 -5.58
C VAL A 333 12.27 -1.49 -4.22
N VAL A 334 12.83 -2.71 -4.18
CA VAL A 334 13.12 -3.43 -2.94
C VAL A 334 14.07 -2.65 -2.04
N SER A 335 15.12 -2.04 -2.60
CA SER A 335 16.07 -1.24 -1.84
C SER A 335 15.44 0.02 -1.23
N ILE A 336 14.55 0.69 -1.98
CA ILE A 336 13.79 1.84 -1.49
C ILE A 336 12.87 1.45 -0.33
N LEU A 337 12.11 0.36 -0.47
CA LEU A 337 11.20 -0.10 0.57
C LEU A 337 11.94 -0.56 1.84
N ASN A 338 13.10 -1.21 1.70
CA ASN A 338 13.96 -1.53 2.83
C ASN A 338 14.45 -0.26 3.55
N TYR A 339 14.92 0.73 2.79
CA TYR A 339 15.37 2.00 3.34
C TYR A 339 14.24 2.72 4.11
N MET A 340 13.03 2.72 3.55
CA MET A 340 11.85 3.26 4.21
C MET A 340 11.59 2.57 5.56
N ARG A 341 11.64 1.23 5.58
CA ARG A 341 11.41 0.45 6.79
C ARG A 341 12.39 0.83 7.89
N ASP A 342 13.67 0.86 7.55
CA ASP A 342 14.73 1.11 8.53
C ASP A 342 14.60 2.53 9.15
N ASN A 343 14.16 3.53 8.36
CA ASN A 343 14.02 4.91 8.84
C ASN A 343 12.65 5.24 9.48
N ILE A 344 11.57 4.54 9.11
CA ILE A 344 10.26 4.72 9.75
C ILE A 344 10.25 4.15 11.17
N THR A 345 10.85 2.97 11.37
CA THR A 345 10.97 2.34 12.70
C THR A 345 11.78 3.17 13.68
N ASP A 346 12.82 3.86 13.21
CA ASP A 346 13.64 4.73 14.07
C ASP A 346 12.89 5.98 14.54
N LYS A 347 11.99 6.54 13.73
CA LYS A 347 11.16 7.69 14.13
C LYS A 347 10.08 7.33 15.17
N GLY A 348 9.51 6.15 15.08
CA GLY A 348 8.50 5.67 16.05
C GLY A 348 9.08 5.30 17.43
N GLY A 349 10.38 5.02 17.51
CA GLY A 349 11.07 4.66 18.76
C GLY A 349 11.52 5.83 19.64
N ASN A 350 11.64 7.04 19.10
CA ASN A 350 12.21 8.19 19.82
C ASN A 350 11.18 9.02 20.62
N ASN A 351 9.91 8.65 20.66
CA ASN A 351 8.91 9.39 21.43
C ASN A 351 8.67 8.87 22.86
N ASN A 352 9.57 7.99 23.38
CA ASN A 352 9.47 7.41 24.73
C ASN A 352 10.69 7.74 25.61
N GLU A 353 11.33 8.90 25.44
CA GLU A 353 12.25 9.45 26.46
C GLU A 353 11.75 10.80 26.99
#